data_4ee8c9720495bb09725c187fbe8714bc
#
_entry.id   4ee8c9720495bb09725c187fbe8714bc
#
_cell.length_a   1.000
_cell.length_b   1.000
_cell.length_c   1.000
_cell.angle_alpha   90.00
_cell.angle_beta   90.00
_cell.angle_gamma   90.00
#
_symmetry.space_group_name_H-M   'P 1'
#
loop_
_entity.id
_entity.type
_entity.pdbx_description
1 polymer ?
#
loop_
_entity_poly.entity_id
_entity_poly.type
_entity_poly.pdbx_seq_one_letter_code
_entity_poly.pdbx_strand_id
1 'polypeptide(L)'
;MTFKNKFLSTFLTAITLTCLFACGQNNPNKSVTQTDNLTTQNQVLTIDTFSTFPSEIDGCSCYFSNDSTEFKKGRYIYMNNYAQSSFLKINGVLTKFTQIDFKKIDPLNTVAKYTSDNYQMIIETKNGIQNGDETWLKKGIIKLTDKNGKTITKTFYGECGC
;
A
#
# COMPACT_ATOMS: atom_id res chain seq x y z
N MET A 1 -14.19 15.18 -49.03
CA MET A 1 -15.64 15.19 -48.71
C MET A 1 -15.82 15.85 -47.36
N THR A 2 -16.29 17.05 -47.42
CA THR A 2 -16.51 18.00 -46.32
C THR A 2 -17.91 17.78 -45.73
N PHE A 3 -18.03 17.68 -44.42
CA PHE A 3 -19.32 17.99 -43.75
C PHE A 3 -19.04 18.85 -42.51
N LYS A 4 -19.33 20.13 -42.65
CA LYS A 4 -19.57 21.09 -41.58
C LYS A 4 -21.00 20.86 -41.09
N ASN A 5 -21.20 20.86 -39.76
CA ASN A 5 -22.46 21.32 -39.20
C ASN A 5 -22.22 22.12 -37.92
N LYS A 6 -22.52 23.40 -38.03
CA LYS A 6 -22.73 24.37 -36.99
C LYS A 6 -24.10 24.11 -36.36
N PHE A 7 -24.20 24.10 -35.05
CA PHE A 7 -25.44 24.50 -34.39
C PHE A 7 -25.12 25.45 -33.24
N LEU A 8 -25.51 26.66 -33.49
CA LEU A 8 -25.55 27.82 -32.63
C LEU A 8 -26.94 27.80 -31.99
N SER A 9 -27.06 27.84 -30.68
CA SER A 9 -28.32 28.26 -30.02
C SER A 9 -28.02 28.87 -28.66
N THR A 10 -28.12 30.17 -28.68
CA THR A 10 -28.27 31.13 -27.58
C THR A 10 -29.58 30.85 -26.82
N PHE A 11 -29.52 30.72 -25.49
CA PHE A 11 -30.65 31.09 -24.64
C PHE A 11 -30.16 31.85 -23.42
N LEU A 12 -30.43 33.14 -23.50
CA LEU A 12 -30.31 34.17 -22.51
C LEU A 12 -31.63 34.21 -21.72
N THR A 13 -31.61 33.96 -20.43
CA THR A 13 -32.69 34.38 -19.55
C THR A 13 -32.14 34.84 -18.21
N ALA A 14 -32.17 36.13 -18.08
CA ALA A 14 -32.06 36.86 -16.82
C ALA A 14 -33.32 36.71 -16.00
N ILE A 15 -33.21 36.41 -14.73
CA ILE A 15 -34.26 36.69 -13.75
C ILE A 15 -33.61 37.32 -12.52
N THR A 16 -34.02 38.52 -12.30
CA THR A 16 -33.67 39.44 -11.23
C THR A 16 -34.48 39.17 -9.93
N LEU A 17 -33.87 39.58 -8.83
CA LEU A 17 -34.46 40.26 -7.67
C LEU A 17 -35.18 39.39 -6.62
N THR A 18 -34.70 39.33 -5.39
CA THR A 18 -35.15 40.22 -4.32
C THR A 18 -34.31 40.09 -3.05
N CYS A 19 -33.90 41.25 -2.55
CA CYS A 19 -33.36 41.45 -1.22
C CYS A 19 -34.45 41.26 -0.16
N LEU A 20 -34.10 40.66 0.97
CA LEU A 20 -34.75 41.03 2.25
C LEU A 20 -33.69 41.03 3.37
N PHE A 21 -33.54 42.20 3.92
CA PHE A 21 -32.81 42.53 5.12
C PHE A 21 -33.40 41.84 6.35
N ALA A 22 -32.58 41.24 7.18
CA ALA A 22 -32.88 41.09 8.59
C ALA A 22 -31.64 41.47 9.40
N CYS A 23 -31.71 42.63 9.98
CA CYS A 23 -30.86 43.07 11.09
C CYS A 23 -31.19 42.26 12.34
N GLY A 24 -30.17 41.89 13.12
CA GLY A 24 -30.39 41.26 14.42
C GLY A 24 -29.08 40.99 15.19
N GLN A 25 -28.66 42.05 15.92
CA GLN A 25 -27.94 42.03 17.20
C GLN A 25 -26.51 41.52 17.33
N ASN A 26 -25.68 42.51 17.66
CA ASN A 26 -24.36 42.41 18.27
C ASN A 26 -24.36 41.59 19.55
N ASN A 27 -23.42 40.64 19.65
CA ASN A 27 -22.86 40.23 20.92
C ASN A 27 -21.35 40.07 20.76
N PRO A 28 -20.52 40.85 21.48
CA PRO A 28 -19.06 40.73 21.44
C PRO A 28 -18.62 39.66 22.43
N ASN A 29 -17.54 38.95 22.05
CA ASN A 29 -16.76 38.05 22.88
C ASN A 29 -17.17 36.57 22.87
N LYS A 30 -16.57 35.84 21.92
CA LYS A 30 -15.66 34.74 22.27
C LYS A 30 -14.83 34.39 21.05
N SER A 31 -13.60 34.89 21.04
CA SER A 31 -12.52 34.34 20.21
C SER A 31 -12.30 32.89 20.64
N VAL A 32 -12.96 31.95 19.97
CA VAL A 32 -12.57 30.55 20.05
C VAL A 32 -11.42 30.40 19.07
N THR A 33 -10.23 30.56 19.59
CA THR A 33 -9.03 30.04 18.95
C THR A 33 -9.25 28.53 18.85
N GLN A 34 -9.69 28.05 17.69
CA GLN A 34 -9.52 26.65 17.33
C GLN A 34 -8.00 26.40 17.26
N THR A 35 -7.48 25.99 18.40
CA THR A 35 -6.22 25.28 18.43
C THR A 35 -6.49 23.97 17.72
N ASP A 36 -6.13 23.89 16.44
CA ASP A 36 -5.95 22.63 15.77
C ASP A 36 -4.90 21.86 16.56
N ASN A 37 -5.36 21.11 17.55
CA ASN A 37 -4.59 20.04 18.13
C ASN A 37 -4.34 19.04 17.01
N LEU A 38 -3.26 19.24 16.26
CA LEU A 38 -2.58 18.17 15.55
C LEU A 38 -2.15 17.17 16.63
N THR A 39 -3.10 16.34 17.03
CA THR A 39 -2.79 15.10 17.72
C THR A 39 -2.02 14.28 16.70
N THR A 40 -0.70 14.35 16.76
CA THR A 40 0.18 13.39 16.11
C THR A 40 -0.16 12.05 16.76
N GLN A 41 -1.21 11.41 16.26
CA GLN A 41 -1.52 10.03 16.63
C GLN A 41 -0.26 9.25 16.29
N ASN A 42 0.41 8.72 17.31
CA ASN A 42 1.47 7.73 17.20
C ASN A 42 0.86 6.45 16.60
N GLN A 43 0.47 6.53 15.31
CA GLN A 43 -0.08 5.38 14.62
C GLN A 43 0.97 4.28 14.62
N VAL A 44 0.62 3.15 15.21
CA VAL A 44 1.50 1.98 15.28
C VAL A 44 1.68 1.48 13.85
N LEU A 45 2.93 1.34 13.40
CA LEU A 45 3.22 0.73 12.11
C LEU A 45 2.95 -0.77 12.21
N THR A 46 2.05 -1.31 11.36
CA THR A 46 1.71 -2.74 11.33
C THR A 46 1.89 -3.31 9.94
N ILE A 47 2.26 -4.59 9.89
CA ILE A 47 2.16 -5.44 8.70
C ILE A 47 1.01 -6.41 8.96
N ASP A 48 -0.06 -6.29 8.18
CA ASP A 48 -1.30 -7.03 8.36
C ASP A 48 -1.39 -8.19 7.37
N THR A 49 -2.22 -9.17 7.68
CA THR A 49 -2.48 -10.28 6.76
C THR A 49 -3.53 -9.93 5.72
N PHE A 50 -3.43 -10.57 4.56
CA PHE A 50 -4.43 -10.54 3.49
C PHE A 50 -4.51 -11.90 2.80
N SER A 51 -5.64 -12.18 2.14
CA SER A 51 -5.89 -13.47 1.46
C SER A 51 -6.28 -13.31 -0.01
N THR A 52 -6.49 -12.07 -0.46
CA THR A 52 -6.83 -11.79 -1.85
C THR A 52 -5.57 -11.51 -2.64
N PHE A 53 -5.37 -12.23 -3.75
CA PHE A 53 -4.25 -12.01 -4.66
C PHE A 53 -4.48 -10.72 -5.45
N PRO A 54 -3.49 -9.80 -5.47
CA PRO A 54 -3.50 -8.68 -6.41
C PRO A 54 -3.50 -9.19 -7.84
N SER A 55 -4.17 -8.47 -8.76
CA SER A 55 -4.29 -8.86 -10.17
C SER A 55 -2.95 -8.95 -10.91
N GLU A 56 -1.91 -8.27 -10.40
CA GLU A 56 -0.56 -8.34 -10.96
C GLU A 56 0.22 -9.60 -10.53
N ILE A 57 -0.31 -10.38 -9.60
CA ILE A 57 0.24 -11.68 -9.22
C ILE A 57 -0.40 -12.75 -10.08
N ASP A 58 0.20 -12.97 -11.25
CA ASP A 58 -0.20 -13.97 -12.23
C ASP A 58 1.03 -14.80 -12.63
N GLY A 59 0.93 -16.12 -12.52
CA GLY A 59 2.04 -17.05 -12.77
C GLY A 59 3.03 -17.15 -11.60
N CYS A 60 4.34 -17.16 -11.94
CA CYS A 60 5.41 -17.33 -10.96
C CYS A 60 5.38 -16.26 -9.88
N SER A 61 5.42 -16.68 -8.63
CA SER A 61 5.26 -15.76 -7.49
C SER A 61 5.90 -16.28 -6.20
N CYS A 62 6.12 -15.35 -5.27
CA CYS A 62 6.38 -15.67 -3.88
C CYS A 62 5.22 -15.19 -3.03
N TYR A 63 4.83 -15.98 -2.04
CA TYR A 63 3.87 -15.57 -1.02
C TYR A 63 4.31 -16.06 0.35
N PHE A 64 4.31 -15.12 1.31
CA PHE A 64 4.82 -15.34 2.65
C PHE A 64 3.78 -14.99 3.70
N SER A 65 3.78 -15.76 4.79
CA SER A 65 2.94 -15.59 5.96
C SER A 65 3.79 -15.41 7.22
N ASN A 66 3.21 -15.04 8.34
CA ASN A 66 3.94 -14.93 9.60
C ASN A 66 4.59 -16.27 10.02
N ASP A 67 3.91 -17.38 9.74
CA ASP A 67 4.35 -18.74 10.05
C ASP A 67 3.65 -19.78 9.14
N SER A 68 4.01 -21.05 9.32
CA SER A 68 3.46 -22.15 8.54
C SER A 68 1.97 -22.42 8.80
N THR A 69 1.44 -22.03 9.95
CA THR A 69 0.02 -22.19 10.28
C THR A 69 -0.82 -21.18 9.52
N GLU A 70 -0.40 -19.93 9.50
CA GLU A 70 -1.04 -18.87 8.72
C GLU A 70 -0.92 -19.10 7.21
N PHE A 71 0.22 -19.66 6.77
CA PHE A 71 0.45 -20.05 5.39
C PHE A 71 -0.57 -21.08 4.91
N LYS A 72 -0.78 -22.16 5.70
CA LYS A 72 -1.79 -23.19 5.40
C LYS A 72 -3.23 -22.67 5.37
N LYS A 73 -3.50 -21.54 6.04
CA LYS A 73 -4.81 -20.87 6.03
C LYS A 73 -4.96 -19.86 4.87
N GLY A 74 -3.95 -19.71 4.02
CA GLY A 74 -3.95 -18.72 2.94
C GLY A 74 -3.95 -17.29 3.45
N ARG A 75 -3.33 -17.02 4.61
CA ARG A 75 -3.20 -15.68 5.18
C ARG A 75 -1.78 -15.18 5.03
N TYR A 76 -1.57 -14.30 4.06
CA TYR A 76 -0.27 -13.82 3.65
C TYR A 76 0.01 -12.42 4.18
N ILE A 77 1.29 -12.11 4.40
CA ILE A 77 1.78 -10.77 4.73
C ILE A 77 2.50 -10.12 3.56
N TYR A 78 2.96 -10.92 2.59
CA TYR A 78 3.73 -10.48 1.43
C TYR A 78 3.44 -11.35 0.22
N MET A 79 3.40 -10.72 -0.96
CA MET A 79 3.40 -11.39 -2.27
C MET A 79 4.28 -10.61 -3.25
N ASN A 80 4.88 -11.32 -4.22
CA ASN A 80 5.50 -10.71 -5.38
C ASN A 80 5.25 -11.55 -6.65
N ASN A 81 5.54 -10.98 -7.81
CA ASN A 81 5.34 -11.61 -9.12
C ASN A 81 6.66 -12.01 -9.81
N TYR A 82 7.72 -12.29 -9.06
CA TYR A 82 9.08 -12.53 -9.57
C TYR A 82 9.68 -11.42 -10.46
N ALA A 83 8.87 -10.46 -10.86
CA ALA A 83 9.32 -9.27 -11.57
C ALA A 83 9.68 -8.16 -10.56
N GLN A 84 9.19 -6.96 -10.76
CA GLN A 84 9.56 -5.82 -9.92
C GLN A 84 8.50 -5.45 -8.87
N SER A 85 7.30 -6.05 -8.94
CA SER A 85 6.19 -5.69 -8.07
C SER A 85 6.06 -6.61 -6.88
N SER A 86 5.89 -6.03 -5.72
CA SER A 86 5.55 -6.74 -4.50
C SER A 86 4.50 -5.98 -3.68
N PHE A 87 3.84 -6.68 -2.76
CA PHE A 87 2.69 -6.20 -2.02
C PHE A 87 2.79 -6.56 -0.55
N LEU A 88 2.56 -5.55 0.32
CA LEU A 88 2.31 -5.71 1.75
C LEU A 88 0.99 -5.02 2.10
N LYS A 89 0.29 -5.55 3.10
CA LYS A 89 -0.79 -4.80 3.72
C LYS A 89 -0.26 -4.07 4.96
N ILE A 90 -0.29 -2.74 4.95
CA ILE A 90 0.27 -1.88 5.99
C ILE A 90 -0.84 -1.04 6.59
N ASN A 91 -1.06 -1.12 7.90
CA ASN A 91 -2.12 -0.38 8.60
C ASN A 91 -3.48 -0.50 7.87
N GLY A 92 -3.84 -1.71 7.43
CA GLY A 92 -5.07 -2.01 6.71
C GLY A 92 -5.05 -1.73 5.20
N VAL A 93 -4.03 -1.05 4.65
CA VAL A 93 -3.94 -0.66 3.23
C VAL A 93 -2.99 -1.58 2.48
N LEU A 94 -3.46 -2.19 1.39
CA LEU A 94 -2.59 -2.96 0.49
C LEU A 94 -1.69 -2.00 -0.29
N THR A 95 -0.39 -2.10 -0.06
CA THR A 95 0.63 -1.20 -0.60
C THR A 95 1.51 -1.94 -1.58
N LYS A 96 1.66 -1.37 -2.78
CA LYS A 96 2.58 -1.86 -3.81
C LYS A 96 3.97 -1.29 -3.61
N PHE A 97 4.96 -2.14 -3.85
CA PHE A 97 6.39 -1.80 -3.82
C PHE A 97 7.05 -2.14 -5.13
N THR A 98 8.11 -1.39 -5.47
CA THR A 98 8.99 -1.66 -6.59
C THR A 98 10.35 -2.12 -6.07
N GLN A 99 10.92 -3.18 -6.63
CA GLN A 99 12.26 -3.64 -6.30
C GLN A 99 13.31 -2.67 -6.85
N ILE A 100 14.24 -2.27 -5.98
CA ILE A 100 15.32 -1.33 -6.33
C ILE A 100 16.72 -1.96 -6.23
N ASP A 101 16.86 -3.06 -5.50
CA ASP A 101 18.13 -3.77 -5.35
C ASP A 101 17.88 -5.25 -5.06
N PHE A 102 18.77 -6.11 -5.55
CA PHE A 102 18.76 -7.56 -5.26
C PHE A 102 20.18 -8.07 -5.19
N LYS A 103 20.49 -8.79 -4.12
CA LYS A 103 21.80 -9.43 -3.90
C LYS A 103 21.63 -10.87 -3.50
N LYS A 104 22.34 -11.75 -4.20
CA LYS A 104 22.57 -13.12 -3.76
C LYS A 104 23.83 -13.10 -2.87
N ILE A 105 23.65 -13.34 -1.58
CA ILE A 105 24.73 -13.33 -0.60
C ILE A 105 25.54 -14.62 -0.72
N ASP A 106 24.85 -15.75 -0.81
CA ASP A 106 25.39 -17.09 -1.07
C ASP A 106 24.31 -17.95 -1.76
N PRO A 107 24.53 -19.25 -2.04
CA PRO A 107 23.55 -20.10 -2.69
C PRO A 107 22.19 -20.21 -1.98
N LEU A 108 22.16 -19.97 -0.66
CA LEU A 108 20.96 -20.12 0.16
C LEU A 108 20.35 -18.78 0.59
N ASN A 109 21.14 -17.70 0.61
CA ASN A 109 20.71 -16.44 1.20
C ASN A 109 20.64 -15.31 0.18
N THR A 110 19.55 -14.57 0.18
CA THR A 110 19.36 -13.39 -0.66
C THR A 110 18.87 -12.20 0.15
N VAL A 111 19.15 -11.00 -0.33
CA VAL A 111 18.64 -9.74 0.21
C VAL A 111 18.06 -8.94 -0.95
N ALA A 112 16.82 -8.50 -0.79
CA ALA A 112 16.15 -7.62 -1.74
C ALA A 112 15.69 -6.35 -1.07
N LYS A 113 15.79 -5.22 -1.77
CA LYS A 113 15.31 -3.92 -1.29
C LYS A 113 14.20 -3.41 -2.21
N TYR A 114 13.21 -2.83 -1.60
CA TYR A 114 12.02 -2.33 -2.24
C TYR A 114 11.67 -0.94 -1.73
N THR A 115 10.98 -0.16 -2.55
CA THR A 115 10.50 1.16 -2.19
C THR A 115 9.04 1.35 -2.63
N SER A 116 8.34 2.20 -1.90
CA SER A 116 7.06 2.80 -2.25
C SER A 116 7.11 4.29 -1.86
N ASP A 117 6.04 5.06 -2.10
CA ASP A 117 6.00 6.50 -1.80
C ASP A 117 6.29 6.83 -0.33
N ASN A 118 5.87 5.96 0.60
CA ASN A 118 5.95 6.23 2.04
C ASN A 118 6.80 5.23 2.82
N TYR A 119 7.33 4.18 2.17
CA TYR A 119 7.99 3.08 2.86
C TYR A 119 9.21 2.58 2.10
N GLN A 120 10.17 2.09 2.88
CA GLN A 120 11.26 1.25 2.40
C GLN A 120 11.13 -0.15 3.02
N MET A 121 11.43 -1.18 2.26
CA MET A 121 11.35 -2.55 2.71
C MET A 121 12.62 -3.31 2.33
N ILE A 122 13.14 -4.09 3.27
CA ILE A 122 14.23 -5.04 3.05
C ILE A 122 13.70 -6.42 3.36
N ILE A 123 13.93 -7.36 2.45
CA ILE A 123 13.62 -8.78 2.65
C ILE A 123 14.91 -9.56 2.61
N GLU A 124 15.21 -10.24 3.70
CA GLU A 124 16.30 -11.21 3.81
C GLU A 124 15.69 -12.60 3.75
N THR A 125 16.04 -13.36 2.72
CA THR A 125 15.46 -14.69 2.47
C THR A 125 16.51 -15.76 2.60
N LYS A 126 16.18 -16.82 3.32
CA LYS A 126 16.89 -18.08 3.33
C LYS A 126 16.09 -19.12 2.56
N ASN A 127 16.70 -19.67 1.51
CA ASN A 127 16.14 -20.76 0.73
C ASN A 127 16.04 -22.02 1.60
N GLY A 128 14.86 -22.65 1.57
CA GLY A 128 14.62 -23.94 2.18
C GLY A 128 14.72 -25.07 1.15
N ILE A 129 14.05 -26.15 1.47
CA ILE A 129 13.94 -27.33 0.61
C ILE A 129 12.98 -27.07 -0.56
N GLN A 130 13.20 -27.76 -1.65
CA GLN A 130 12.23 -27.89 -2.73
C GLN A 130 11.03 -28.71 -2.20
N ASN A 131 9.81 -28.22 -2.41
CA ASN A 131 8.58 -28.84 -1.92
C ASN A 131 7.56 -29.13 -3.03
N GLY A 132 7.94 -28.96 -4.29
CA GLY A 132 7.20 -29.27 -5.51
C GLY A 132 8.13 -29.22 -6.71
N ASP A 133 7.59 -29.38 -7.90
CA ASP A 133 8.43 -29.44 -9.12
C ASP A 133 9.21 -28.14 -9.35
N GLU A 134 8.55 -27.00 -9.20
CA GLU A 134 9.17 -25.69 -9.38
C GLU A 134 8.94 -24.77 -8.17
N THR A 135 8.77 -25.33 -6.98
CA THR A 135 8.49 -24.59 -5.76
C THR A 135 9.50 -24.88 -4.66
N TRP A 136 9.86 -23.83 -3.92
CA TRP A 136 10.83 -23.88 -2.82
C TRP A 136 10.28 -23.17 -1.60
N LEU A 137 10.39 -23.81 -0.47
CA LEU A 137 10.12 -23.17 0.82
C LEU A 137 11.10 -22.05 1.08
N LYS A 138 10.63 -20.99 1.67
CA LYS A 138 11.39 -19.80 2.04
C LYS A 138 11.10 -19.42 3.48
N LYS A 139 12.14 -18.94 4.16
CA LYS A 139 12.05 -18.32 5.49
C LYS A 139 12.90 -17.07 5.51
N GLY A 140 12.61 -16.16 6.42
CA GLY A 140 13.44 -14.96 6.53
C GLY A 140 12.79 -13.88 7.36
N ILE A 141 13.20 -12.66 7.09
CA ILE A 141 12.66 -11.47 7.74
C ILE A 141 12.26 -10.42 6.71
N ILE A 142 11.21 -9.68 7.03
CA ILE A 142 10.81 -8.44 6.37
C ILE A 142 11.06 -7.31 7.34
N LYS A 143 11.87 -6.34 6.96
CA LYS A 143 12.09 -5.09 7.68
C LYS A 143 11.42 -3.96 6.90
N LEU A 144 10.41 -3.34 7.49
CA LEU A 144 9.67 -2.22 6.91
C LEU A 144 9.98 -0.95 7.67
N THR A 145 10.33 0.12 6.97
CA THR A 145 10.61 1.44 7.54
C THR A 145 9.70 2.48 6.88
N ASP A 146 8.99 3.28 7.66
CA ASP A 146 8.20 4.39 7.16
C ASP A 146 9.06 5.64 6.89
N LYS A 147 8.46 6.67 6.28
CA LYS A 147 9.11 7.94 5.98
C LYS A 147 9.59 8.72 7.23
N ASN A 148 9.09 8.38 8.41
CA ASN A 148 9.49 8.98 9.69
C ASN A 148 10.64 8.22 10.37
N GLY A 149 11.13 7.15 9.72
CA GLY A 149 12.19 6.29 10.26
C GLY A 149 11.70 5.22 11.23
N LYS A 150 10.38 5.11 11.46
CA LYS A 150 9.82 4.05 12.30
C LYS A 150 9.95 2.71 11.58
N THR A 151 10.45 1.71 12.28
CA THR A 151 10.76 0.41 11.70
C THR A 151 10.03 -0.71 12.43
N ILE A 152 9.53 -1.68 11.66
CA ILE A 152 9.00 -2.96 12.16
C ILE A 152 9.71 -4.11 11.44
N THR A 153 9.96 -5.19 12.17
CA THR A 153 10.53 -6.42 11.61
C THR A 153 9.59 -7.59 11.88
N LYS A 154 9.36 -8.40 10.86
CA LYS A 154 8.56 -9.62 10.92
C LYS A 154 9.36 -10.79 10.37
N THR A 155 9.32 -11.94 11.04
CA THR A 155 9.72 -13.21 10.43
C THR A 155 8.67 -13.68 9.45
N PHE A 156 9.07 -14.48 8.48
CA PHE A 156 8.13 -15.10 7.57
C PHE A 156 8.46 -16.58 7.27
N TYR A 157 7.42 -17.26 6.83
CA TYR A 157 7.44 -18.58 6.21
C TYR A 157 6.58 -18.55 4.95
N GLY A 158 7.03 -19.18 3.88
CA GLY A 158 6.24 -19.25 2.65
C GLY A 158 6.94 -20.03 1.56
N GLU A 159 6.52 -19.81 0.34
CA GLU A 159 7.13 -20.44 -0.82
C GLU A 159 7.25 -19.47 -2.00
N CYS A 160 8.12 -19.87 -2.93
CA CYS A 160 8.28 -19.24 -4.23
C CYS A 160 8.30 -20.32 -5.29
N GLY A 161 7.63 -20.07 -6.41
CA GLY A 161 7.59 -21.00 -7.52
C GLY A 161 6.73 -20.55 -8.68
N CYS A 162 6.61 -21.43 -9.66
CA CYS A 162 5.80 -21.28 -10.87
C CYS A 162 4.63 -22.29 -10.96
#